data_fc4311c1c1ed0cfc4e4a1a9140d0937d
#
_entry.id   fc4311c1c1ed0cfc4e4a1a9140d0937d
#
_cell.length_a   1.000
_cell.length_b   1.000
_cell.length_c   1.000
_cell.angle_alpha   90.00
_cell.angle_beta   90.00
_cell.angle_gamma   90.00
#
_symmetry.space_group_name_H-M   'P 1'
#
loop_
_entity.id
_entity.type
_entity.pdbx_description
1 polymer ?
#
loop_
_entity_poly.entity_id
_entity_poly.type
_entity_poly.pdbx_seq_one_letter_code
_entity_poly.pdbx_strand_id
1 'polypeptide(L)'
;MTERKIIHIDMDAFFAAVEQRDNPELRGKPVAVGFDGPRGVVSTASYEARKYGVHSAQSIAQAKQRCPNLIIVPCRHDYYAKISHQIHQIFQEYTDLIEPISIDEAFLDVTQNKKGIELAVDIAKEIKTRIKEATGLTASAGISYCKFLAKVASDYRKPDGICTIHPDKALDFIAQLPVEDIWGVGKKTLQKMHFMGIFNGADLRKVSEEHLVEMFGKAGHIFYDFARGIDERPVITYRERKSVGCEQTFLEDIYLKTAVIIELYHTVLELLERIAKSGFEGRTLTLKVKFADFTQITRSISQEKVLKKKDDILPLAKRLLKQVDYSSAHPIHLLGLSVSNASSEEARKQDKENSSFKPEYKELELEFEDWE
;
A
#
# COMPACT_ATOMS: atom_id res chain seq x y z
N MET A 1 31.70 -14.10 -6.02
CA MET A 1 30.57 -13.14 -6.22
C MET A 1 30.56 -12.21 -5.03
N THR A 2 30.56 -10.91 -5.26
CA THR A 2 30.42 -9.91 -4.18
C THR A 2 29.05 -10.11 -3.53
N GLU A 3 29.05 -10.31 -2.22
CA GLU A 3 27.82 -10.49 -1.45
C GLU A 3 26.98 -9.22 -1.50
N ARG A 4 25.67 -9.36 -1.81
CA ARG A 4 24.74 -8.21 -1.88
C ARG A 4 24.60 -7.55 -0.52
N LYS A 5 24.48 -6.22 -0.51
CA LYS A 5 24.29 -5.41 0.69
C LYS A 5 22.98 -4.65 0.56
N ILE A 6 21.92 -5.19 1.15
CA ILE A 6 20.57 -4.61 1.10
C ILE A 6 20.24 -3.97 2.44
N ILE A 7 19.80 -2.71 2.40
CA ILE A 7 19.27 -1.98 3.55
C ILE A 7 17.78 -1.80 3.33
N HIS A 8 16.98 -2.09 4.34
CA HIS A 8 15.58 -1.68 4.41
C HIS A 8 15.45 -0.55 5.44
N ILE A 9 14.96 0.61 5.02
CA ILE A 9 14.67 1.75 5.89
C ILE A 9 13.17 1.88 6.04
N ASP A 10 12.70 2.07 7.29
CA ASP A 10 11.28 2.18 7.64
C ASP A 10 11.12 3.28 8.70
N MET A 11 10.31 4.29 8.42
CA MET A 11 10.11 5.42 9.32
C MET A 11 9.29 5.00 10.55
N ASP A 12 9.74 5.41 11.71
CA ASP A 12 9.10 5.03 12.98
C ASP A 12 7.77 5.78 13.17
N ALA A 13 6.65 5.03 13.14
CA ALA A 13 5.30 5.54 13.30
C ALA A 13 5.02 6.82 12.46
N PHE A 14 5.42 6.81 11.19
CA PHE A 14 5.66 7.98 10.33
C PHE A 14 4.64 9.11 10.50
N PHE A 15 3.37 8.90 10.16
CA PHE A 15 2.38 9.98 10.22
C PHE A 15 2.19 10.50 11.66
N ALA A 16 2.11 9.61 12.64
CA ALA A 16 1.96 10.02 14.03
C ALA A 16 3.21 10.77 14.55
N ALA A 17 4.41 10.33 14.14
CA ALA A 17 5.65 11.01 14.49
C ALA A 17 5.73 12.41 13.88
N VAL A 18 5.26 12.60 12.63
CA VAL A 18 5.14 13.93 12.01
C VAL A 18 4.22 14.84 12.81
N GLU A 19 3.05 14.34 13.22
CA GLU A 19 2.10 15.15 14.01
C GLU A 19 2.66 15.51 15.39
N GLN A 20 3.33 14.57 16.08
CA GLN A 20 3.98 14.84 17.37
C GLN A 20 5.18 15.77 17.25
N ARG A 21 5.91 15.77 16.12
CA ARG A 21 6.98 16.70 15.82
C ARG A 21 6.46 18.12 15.68
N ASP A 22 5.43 18.29 14.84
CA ASP A 22 4.88 19.60 14.47
C ASP A 22 4.06 20.22 15.59
N ASN A 23 3.38 19.41 16.40
CA ASN A 23 2.62 19.88 17.57
C ASN A 23 3.23 19.33 18.87
N PRO A 24 4.01 20.16 19.60
CA PRO A 24 4.63 19.75 20.86
C PRO A 24 3.64 19.25 21.93
N GLU A 25 2.38 19.67 21.89
CA GLU A 25 1.36 19.22 22.83
C GLU A 25 0.99 17.75 22.67
N LEU A 26 1.29 17.16 21.52
CA LEU A 26 1.05 15.73 21.23
C LEU A 26 2.19 14.84 21.69
N ARG A 27 3.35 15.40 22.02
CA ARG A 27 4.54 14.63 22.40
C ARG A 27 4.30 13.84 23.69
N GLY A 28 4.68 12.57 23.68
CA GLY A 28 4.51 11.66 24.81
C GLY A 28 3.06 11.22 25.06
N LYS A 29 2.11 11.68 24.26
CA LYS A 29 0.70 11.28 24.38
C LYS A 29 0.35 10.19 23.36
N PRO A 30 -0.66 9.34 23.66
CA PRO A 30 -1.17 8.38 22.69
C PRO A 30 -1.92 9.12 21.57
N VAL A 31 -1.35 9.06 20.36
CA VAL A 31 -1.88 9.71 19.15
C VAL A 31 -2.17 8.66 18.08
N ALA A 32 -3.29 8.79 17.39
CA ALA A 32 -3.57 8.08 16.16
C ALA A 32 -3.94 9.07 15.06
N VAL A 33 -3.40 8.86 13.87
CA VAL A 33 -3.75 9.61 12.68
C VAL A 33 -4.88 8.89 11.97
N GLY A 34 -5.96 9.59 11.67
CA GLY A 34 -7.13 9.01 11.03
C GLY A 34 -8.33 9.97 11.02
N PHE A 35 -9.47 9.46 10.57
CA PHE A 35 -10.73 10.21 10.60
C PHE A 35 -11.49 9.89 11.89
N ASP A 36 -11.73 10.91 12.71
CA ASP A 36 -12.51 10.75 13.96
C ASP A 36 -14.01 10.73 13.66
N GLY A 37 -14.50 9.59 13.24
CA GLY A 37 -15.90 9.37 12.88
C GLY A 37 -16.32 7.90 12.99
N PRO A 38 -17.63 7.60 12.84
CA PRO A 38 -18.18 6.25 13.06
C PRO A 38 -17.50 5.14 12.24
N ARG A 39 -16.99 5.49 11.05
CA ARG A 39 -16.30 4.57 10.11
C ARG A 39 -14.81 4.90 9.96
N GLY A 40 -14.28 5.70 10.87
CA GLY A 40 -12.87 6.07 10.88
C GLY A 40 -11.97 4.87 11.16
N VAL A 41 -10.81 4.87 10.52
CA VAL A 41 -9.76 3.85 10.66
C VAL A 41 -8.45 4.53 11.03
N VAL A 42 -7.68 3.89 11.88
CA VAL A 42 -6.32 4.30 12.24
C VAL A 42 -5.41 4.10 11.03
N SER A 43 -4.84 5.17 10.51
CA SER A 43 -3.79 5.11 9.48
C SER A 43 -2.46 4.76 10.12
N THR A 44 -2.07 5.48 11.19
CA THR A 44 -0.85 5.21 11.96
C THR A 44 -1.09 5.55 13.42
N ALA A 45 -0.52 4.74 14.33
CA ALA A 45 -0.56 4.97 15.78
C ALA A 45 0.84 5.28 16.31
N SER A 46 0.95 6.27 17.23
CA SER A 46 2.20 6.56 17.95
C SER A 46 2.62 5.39 18.83
N TYR A 47 3.88 5.33 19.21
CA TYR A 47 4.37 4.26 20.09
C TYR A 47 3.67 4.28 21.46
N GLU A 48 3.29 5.45 21.96
CA GLU A 48 2.48 5.58 23.18
C GLU A 48 1.10 4.92 23.01
N ALA A 49 0.45 5.10 21.87
CA ALA A 49 -0.84 4.46 21.58
C ALA A 49 -0.71 2.95 21.35
N ARG A 50 0.39 2.50 20.74
CA ARG A 50 0.68 1.06 20.52
C ARG A 50 0.81 0.27 21.82
N LYS A 51 1.23 0.88 22.92
CA LYS A 51 1.27 0.25 24.26
C LYS A 51 -0.11 -0.19 24.75
N TYR A 52 -1.19 0.43 24.26
CA TYR A 52 -2.57 0.05 24.54
C TYR A 52 -3.16 -0.89 23.48
N GLY A 53 -2.35 -1.39 22.55
CA GLY A 53 -2.79 -2.27 21.47
C GLY A 53 -3.51 -1.53 20.33
N VAL A 54 -3.32 -0.22 20.20
CA VAL A 54 -3.79 0.55 19.05
C VAL A 54 -2.84 0.34 17.89
N HIS A 55 -3.36 0.00 16.71
CA HIS A 55 -2.56 -0.29 15.51
C HIS A 55 -3.25 0.17 14.22
N SER A 56 -2.50 0.29 13.14
CA SER A 56 -3.01 0.61 11.79
C SER A 56 -4.10 -0.36 11.35
N ALA A 57 -5.04 0.11 10.55
CA ALA A 57 -6.22 -0.59 10.05
C ALA A 57 -7.27 -0.96 11.12
N GLN A 58 -7.08 -0.58 12.38
CA GLN A 58 -8.08 -0.73 13.43
C GLN A 58 -9.14 0.38 13.33
N SER A 59 -10.43 0.07 13.63
CA SER A 59 -11.44 1.13 13.70
C SER A 59 -11.16 2.10 14.84
N ILE A 60 -11.43 3.39 14.63
CA ILE A 60 -11.25 4.43 15.66
C ILE A 60 -12.09 4.11 16.91
N ALA A 61 -13.28 3.56 16.75
CA ALA A 61 -14.13 3.15 17.88
C ALA A 61 -13.43 2.10 18.77
N GLN A 62 -12.84 1.05 18.17
CA GLN A 62 -12.08 0.04 18.91
C GLN A 62 -10.79 0.62 19.51
N ALA A 63 -10.11 1.53 18.77
CA ALA A 63 -8.91 2.18 19.27
C ALA A 63 -9.19 3.02 20.52
N LYS A 64 -10.29 3.79 20.53
CA LYS A 64 -10.73 4.57 21.70
C LYS A 64 -11.15 3.70 22.88
N GLN A 65 -11.74 2.52 22.63
CA GLN A 65 -12.06 1.55 23.71
C GLN A 65 -10.78 1.02 24.39
N ARG A 66 -9.73 0.76 23.59
CA ARG A 66 -8.43 0.29 24.12
C ARG A 66 -7.63 1.39 24.81
N CYS A 67 -7.71 2.61 24.30
CA CYS A 67 -7.01 3.77 24.80
C CYS A 67 -7.98 4.95 24.96
N PRO A 68 -8.66 5.09 26.14
CA PRO A 68 -9.64 6.16 26.36
C PRO A 68 -9.12 7.57 26.16
N ASN A 69 -7.81 7.78 26.41
CA ASN A 69 -7.14 9.09 26.25
C ASN A 69 -6.50 9.24 24.86
N LEU A 70 -6.88 8.44 23.88
CA LEU A 70 -6.34 8.49 22.52
C LEU A 70 -6.75 9.82 21.85
N ILE A 71 -5.75 10.53 21.35
CA ILE A 71 -5.95 11.75 20.57
C ILE A 71 -5.98 11.36 19.09
N ILE A 72 -7.08 11.69 18.41
CA ILE A 72 -7.19 11.46 16.96
C ILE A 72 -6.86 12.77 16.24
N VAL A 73 -5.97 12.68 15.26
CA VAL A 73 -5.60 13.81 14.39
C VAL A 73 -5.88 13.46 12.92
N PRO A 74 -6.34 14.42 12.10
CA PRO A 74 -6.63 14.17 10.70
C PRO A 74 -5.37 13.90 9.88
N CYS A 75 -5.51 13.14 8.78
CA CYS A 75 -4.41 12.86 7.86
C CYS A 75 -4.05 14.11 7.03
N ARG A 76 -2.75 14.39 6.88
CA ARG A 76 -2.19 15.43 6.01
C ARG A 76 -1.35 14.79 4.88
N HIS A 77 -2.00 13.96 4.02
CA HIS A 77 -1.31 13.11 3.04
C HIS A 77 -0.30 13.85 2.16
N ASP A 78 -0.66 15.03 1.62
CA ASP A 78 0.25 15.82 0.77
C ASP A 78 1.48 16.30 1.54
N TYR A 79 1.34 16.57 2.83
CA TYR A 79 2.45 16.96 3.68
C TYR A 79 3.37 15.77 3.98
N TYR A 80 2.81 14.61 4.29
CA TYR A 80 3.62 13.40 4.47
C TYR A 80 4.37 13.02 3.20
N ALA A 81 3.75 13.19 2.02
CA ALA A 81 4.40 12.96 0.74
C ALA A 81 5.61 13.89 0.51
N LYS A 82 5.54 15.17 0.93
CA LYS A 82 6.68 16.10 0.86
C LYS A 82 7.84 15.64 1.75
N ILE A 83 7.55 15.20 2.97
CA ILE A 83 8.58 14.69 3.89
C ILE A 83 9.19 13.40 3.34
N SER A 84 8.37 12.48 2.83
CA SER A 84 8.83 11.27 2.16
C SER A 84 9.79 11.59 1.01
N HIS A 85 9.47 12.59 0.19
CA HIS A 85 10.35 13.02 -0.90
C HIS A 85 11.70 13.51 -0.39
N GLN A 86 11.74 14.28 0.70
CA GLN A 86 13.01 14.71 1.33
C GLN A 86 13.85 13.51 1.81
N ILE A 87 13.19 12.50 2.40
CA ILE A 87 13.86 11.27 2.83
C ILE A 87 14.44 10.51 1.63
N HIS A 88 13.68 10.40 0.54
CA HIS A 88 14.16 9.76 -0.69
C HIS A 88 15.36 10.49 -1.32
N GLN A 89 15.43 11.81 -1.23
CA GLN A 89 16.61 12.58 -1.66
C GLN A 89 17.87 12.19 -0.86
N ILE A 90 17.71 11.92 0.46
CA ILE A 90 18.82 11.42 1.28
C ILE A 90 19.28 10.05 0.78
N PHE A 91 18.35 9.12 0.47
CA PHE A 91 18.72 7.81 -0.07
C PHE A 91 19.51 7.90 -1.37
N GLN A 92 19.14 8.81 -2.26
CA GLN A 92 19.80 9.02 -3.57
C GLN A 92 21.25 9.48 -3.45
N GLU A 93 21.67 10.02 -2.31
CA GLU A 93 23.08 10.34 -2.09
C GLU A 93 23.97 9.10 -1.95
N TYR A 94 23.37 7.94 -1.60
CA TYR A 94 24.10 6.69 -1.35
C TYR A 94 24.00 5.71 -2.51
N THR A 95 22.85 5.63 -3.17
CA THR A 95 22.61 4.70 -4.28
C THR A 95 21.48 5.19 -5.18
N ASP A 96 21.50 4.75 -6.44
CA ASP A 96 20.35 4.91 -7.36
C ASP A 96 19.42 3.69 -7.31
N LEU A 97 19.87 2.58 -6.72
CA LEU A 97 19.09 1.36 -6.61
C LEU A 97 18.18 1.44 -5.36
N ILE A 98 17.07 2.16 -5.50
CA ILE A 98 16.08 2.39 -4.45
C ILE A 98 14.74 1.84 -4.92
N GLU A 99 14.14 0.96 -4.14
CA GLU A 99 12.78 0.43 -4.35
C GLU A 99 11.85 0.93 -3.24
N PRO A 100 11.01 1.96 -3.49
CA PRO A 100 9.96 2.35 -2.57
C PRO A 100 8.92 1.23 -2.45
N ILE A 101 8.56 0.86 -1.23
CA ILE A 101 7.47 -0.08 -0.94
C ILE A 101 6.21 0.68 -0.58
N SER A 102 6.38 1.73 0.22
CA SER A 102 5.33 2.64 0.65
C SER A 102 5.85 4.08 0.67
N ILE A 103 5.10 4.99 1.27
CA ILE A 103 5.50 6.39 1.46
C ILE A 103 6.59 6.55 2.55
N ASP A 104 6.77 5.55 3.41
CA ASP A 104 7.62 5.58 4.60
C ASP A 104 8.69 4.49 4.63
N GLU A 105 8.71 3.58 3.65
CA GLU A 105 9.69 2.49 3.62
C GLU A 105 10.26 2.26 2.22
N ALA A 106 11.54 1.89 2.17
CA ALA A 106 12.24 1.55 0.94
C ALA A 106 13.36 0.53 1.15
N PHE A 107 13.62 -0.27 0.11
CA PHE A 107 14.87 -1.03 -0.01
C PHE A 107 15.92 -0.21 -0.77
N LEU A 108 17.15 -0.30 -0.30
CA LEU A 108 18.34 0.26 -0.94
C LEU A 108 19.33 -0.87 -1.20
N ASP A 109 19.78 -1.03 -2.44
CA ASP A 109 20.94 -1.85 -2.74
C ASP A 109 22.19 -0.96 -2.70
N VAL A 110 22.99 -1.17 -1.68
CA VAL A 110 24.24 -0.42 -1.44
C VAL A 110 25.49 -1.26 -1.69
N THR A 111 25.36 -2.36 -2.42
CA THR A 111 26.48 -3.23 -2.80
C THR A 111 27.57 -2.43 -3.48
N GLN A 112 27.19 -1.53 -4.39
CA GLN A 112 28.04 -0.51 -4.99
C GLN A 112 27.46 0.86 -4.69
N ASN A 113 27.87 1.46 -3.55
CA ASN A 113 27.34 2.74 -3.15
C ASN A 113 28.20 3.91 -3.65
N LYS A 114 27.56 5.08 -3.79
CA LYS A 114 28.18 6.30 -4.35
C LYS A 114 29.28 6.91 -3.48
N LYS A 115 29.28 6.61 -2.17
CA LYS A 115 30.23 7.20 -1.21
C LYS A 115 31.45 6.31 -0.94
N GLY A 116 31.48 5.09 -1.50
CA GLY A 116 32.57 4.14 -1.28
C GLY A 116 32.66 3.62 0.16
N ILE A 117 31.57 3.67 0.90
CA ILE A 117 31.51 3.17 2.28
C ILE A 117 31.46 1.64 2.24
N GLU A 118 32.39 0.99 2.93
CA GLU A 118 32.51 -0.47 2.87
C GLU A 118 31.38 -1.19 3.59
N LEU A 119 31.01 -0.74 4.79
CA LEU A 119 30.03 -1.42 5.61
C LEU A 119 28.63 -0.85 5.45
N ALA A 120 27.65 -1.69 5.06
CA ALA A 120 26.26 -1.27 4.92
C ALA A 120 25.65 -0.75 6.25
N VAL A 121 26.13 -1.23 7.39
CA VAL A 121 25.70 -0.75 8.72
C VAL A 121 26.09 0.72 8.94
N ASP A 122 27.23 1.16 8.43
CA ASP A 122 27.68 2.55 8.57
C ASP A 122 26.88 3.47 7.63
N ILE A 123 26.55 2.99 6.41
CA ILE A 123 25.61 3.68 5.52
C ILE A 123 24.25 3.84 6.21
N ALA A 124 23.72 2.79 6.83
CA ALA A 124 22.43 2.85 7.53
C ALA A 124 22.46 3.84 8.70
N LYS A 125 23.53 3.90 9.48
CA LYS A 125 23.73 4.90 10.55
C LYS A 125 23.74 6.33 10.02
N GLU A 126 24.52 6.57 8.94
CA GLU A 126 24.54 7.90 8.30
C GLU A 126 23.16 8.30 7.79
N ILE A 127 22.48 7.44 7.05
CA ILE A 127 21.11 7.70 6.54
C ILE A 127 20.17 8.07 7.69
N LYS A 128 20.13 7.30 8.76
CA LYS A 128 19.29 7.58 9.95
C LYS A 128 19.63 8.94 10.58
N THR A 129 20.90 9.24 10.74
CA THR A 129 21.36 10.54 11.27
C THR A 129 20.90 11.68 10.36
N ARG A 130 21.09 11.57 9.05
CA ARG A 130 20.67 12.55 8.06
C ARG A 130 19.15 12.76 8.03
N ILE A 131 18.38 11.67 8.13
CA ILE A 131 16.92 11.75 8.26
C ILE A 131 16.54 12.57 9.51
N LYS A 132 17.16 12.26 10.65
CA LYS A 132 16.88 12.96 11.91
C LYS A 132 17.24 14.44 11.86
N GLU A 133 18.38 14.78 11.30
CA GLU A 133 18.83 16.17 11.11
C GLU A 133 17.91 16.95 10.16
N ALA A 134 17.55 16.36 9.02
CA ALA A 134 16.75 17.02 7.99
C ALA A 134 15.26 17.12 8.34
N THR A 135 14.72 16.13 9.06
CA THR A 135 13.27 16.02 9.26
C THR A 135 12.84 16.03 10.72
N GLY A 136 13.76 15.87 11.68
CA GLY A 136 13.44 15.69 13.11
C GLY A 136 12.78 14.35 13.44
N LEU A 137 12.71 13.41 12.48
CA LEU A 137 12.06 12.10 12.62
C LEU A 137 13.11 11.00 12.76
N THR A 138 12.69 9.85 13.30
CA THR A 138 13.53 8.64 13.39
C THR A 138 13.07 7.60 12.36
N ALA A 139 14.01 6.74 11.98
CA ALA A 139 13.78 5.57 11.15
C ALA A 139 14.47 4.36 11.76
N SER A 140 13.97 3.17 11.47
CA SER A 140 14.64 1.91 11.78
C SER A 140 15.22 1.29 10.52
N ALA A 141 16.39 0.65 10.65
CA ALA A 141 17.11 0.08 9.53
C ALA A 141 17.38 -1.40 9.75
N GLY A 142 17.07 -2.20 8.73
CA GLY A 142 17.44 -3.60 8.66
C GLY A 142 18.45 -3.84 7.55
N ILE A 143 19.52 -4.59 7.83
CA ILE A 143 20.61 -4.85 6.90
C ILE A 143 20.76 -6.35 6.70
N SER A 144 20.83 -6.81 5.46
CA SER A 144 21.16 -8.19 5.13
C SER A 144 21.62 -8.31 3.67
N TYR A 145 21.84 -9.53 3.22
CA TYR A 145 22.21 -9.84 1.82
C TYR A 145 21.00 -9.95 0.88
N CYS A 146 19.78 -9.93 1.40
CA CYS A 146 18.55 -10.03 0.61
C CYS A 146 17.41 -9.18 1.19
N LYS A 147 16.39 -8.89 0.37
CA LYS A 147 15.26 -8.03 0.74
C LYS A 147 14.43 -8.59 1.89
N PHE A 148 14.14 -9.90 1.86
CA PHE A 148 13.37 -10.56 2.90
C PHE A 148 13.96 -10.32 4.29
N LEU A 149 15.23 -10.67 4.47
CA LEU A 149 15.88 -10.54 5.78
C LEU A 149 16.14 -9.08 6.18
N ALA A 150 16.44 -8.20 5.21
CA ALA A 150 16.56 -6.78 5.50
C ALA A 150 15.25 -6.18 6.04
N LYS A 151 14.10 -6.58 5.46
CA LYS A 151 12.79 -6.13 5.95
C LYS A 151 12.47 -6.64 7.34
N VAL A 152 12.65 -7.93 7.60
CA VAL A 152 12.44 -8.50 8.93
C VAL A 152 13.38 -7.85 9.97
N ALA A 153 14.65 -7.63 9.61
CA ALA A 153 15.61 -6.99 10.49
C ALA A 153 15.21 -5.57 10.89
N SER A 154 14.58 -4.80 9.98
CA SER A 154 14.17 -3.42 10.28
C SER A 154 13.10 -3.33 11.37
N ASP A 155 12.28 -4.38 11.54
CA ASP A 155 11.23 -4.43 12.55
C ASP A 155 11.75 -4.90 13.93
N TYR A 156 12.91 -5.58 13.97
CA TYR A 156 13.40 -6.30 15.17
C TYR A 156 13.79 -5.38 16.34
N ARG A 157 14.22 -4.15 16.08
CA ARG A 157 14.67 -3.20 17.12
C ARG A 157 13.99 -1.84 17.05
N LYS A 158 12.75 -1.78 16.53
CA LYS A 158 11.98 -0.52 16.51
C LYS A 158 11.66 -0.02 17.93
N PRO A 159 11.59 1.28 18.16
CA PRO A 159 11.92 2.39 17.26
C PRO A 159 13.42 2.77 17.25
N ASP A 160 13.83 3.55 16.26
CA ASP A 160 15.18 4.11 16.07
C ASP A 160 16.30 3.06 16.10
N GLY A 161 15.95 1.82 15.70
CA GLY A 161 16.84 0.67 15.77
C GLY A 161 17.70 0.48 14.51
N ILE A 162 18.72 -0.34 14.67
CA ILE A 162 19.49 -0.94 13.58
C ILE A 162 19.67 -2.42 13.89
N CYS A 163 19.38 -3.28 12.92
CA CYS A 163 19.60 -4.71 13.03
C CYS A 163 20.25 -5.25 11.76
N THR A 164 21.31 -6.03 11.91
CA THR A 164 21.99 -6.71 10.80
C THR A 164 21.82 -8.22 10.95
N ILE A 165 21.33 -8.89 9.92
CA ILE A 165 21.29 -10.34 9.83
C ILE A 165 22.38 -10.77 8.86
N HIS A 166 23.49 -11.30 9.41
CA HIS A 166 24.61 -11.79 8.65
C HIS A 166 24.28 -13.14 7.99
N PRO A 167 24.79 -13.45 6.77
CA PRO A 167 24.54 -14.71 6.08
C PRO A 167 24.78 -15.95 6.96
N ASP A 168 25.90 -15.99 7.70
CA ASP A 168 26.25 -17.10 8.58
C ASP A 168 25.23 -17.36 9.71
N LYS A 169 24.42 -16.36 10.06
CA LYS A 169 23.38 -16.42 11.10
C LYS A 169 21.97 -16.46 10.56
N ALA A 170 21.81 -16.32 9.24
CA ALA A 170 20.50 -16.19 8.59
C ALA A 170 19.61 -17.41 8.86
N LEU A 171 20.13 -18.62 8.68
CA LEU A 171 19.36 -19.84 8.86
C LEU A 171 18.94 -20.09 10.33
N ASP A 172 19.81 -19.75 11.27
CA ASP A 172 19.50 -19.85 12.70
C ASP A 172 18.45 -18.82 13.10
N PHE A 173 18.57 -17.60 12.57
CA PHE A 173 17.60 -16.53 12.78
C PHE A 173 16.22 -16.92 12.22
N ILE A 174 16.18 -17.37 10.96
CA ILE A 174 14.93 -17.80 10.31
C ILE A 174 14.28 -18.95 11.05
N ALA A 175 15.07 -19.90 11.57
CA ALA A 175 14.54 -21.07 12.29
C ALA A 175 13.69 -20.66 13.50
N GLN A 176 14.06 -19.57 14.19
CA GLN A 176 13.36 -19.06 15.36
C GLN A 176 12.29 -18.01 15.03
N LEU A 177 12.25 -17.51 13.78
CA LEU A 177 11.32 -16.45 13.34
C LEU A 177 9.89 -16.98 13.37
N PRO A 178 8.95 -16.37 14.13
CA PRO A 178 7.53 -16.67 14.04
C PRO A 178 7.02 -16.49 12.60
N VAL A 179 6.12 -17.37 12.14
CA VAL A 179 5.65 -17.29 10.75
C VAL A 179 4.83 -16.04 10.46
N GLU A 180 4.22 -15.42 11.46
CA GLU A 180 3.55 -14.11 11.33
C GLU A 180 4.50 -12.98 10.98
N ASP A 181 5.78 -13.09 11.30
CA ASP A 181 6.82 -12.10 11.01
C ASP A 181 7.49 -12.34 9.64
N ILE A 182 7.13 -13.42 8.95
CA ILE A 182 7.59 -13.67 7.58
C ILE A 182 6.88 -12.72 6.61
N TRP A 183 7.66 -11.97 5.85
CA TRP A 183 7.13 -11.03 4.87
C TRP A 183 6.15 -11.68 3.89
N GLY A 184 4.92 -11.16 3.83
CA GLY A 184 3.84 -11.67 2.99
C GLY A 184 2.87 -12.62 3.71
N VAL A 185 3.12 -12.99 4.94
CA VAL A 185 2.20 -13.79 5.75
C VAL A 185 1.16 -12.88 6.40
N GLY A 186 -0.01 -12.77 5.78
CA GLY A 186 -1.18 -12.10 6.34
C GLY A 186 -2.05 -13.04 7.17
N LYS A 187 -3.07 -12.50 7.86
CA LYS A 187 -3.94 -13.25 8.79
C LYS A 187 -4.49 -14.57 8.23
N LYS A 188 -4.94 -14.59 6.96
CA LYS A 188 -5.47 -15.82 6.33
C LYS A 188 -4.37 -16.86 6.07
N THR A 189 -3.20 -16.42 5.64
CA THR A 189 -2.03 -17.28 5.42
C THR A 189 -1.55 -17.86 6.74
N LEU A 190 -1.46 -17.03 7.79
CA LEU A 190 -1.10 -17.43 9.14
C LEU A 190 -2.01 -18.54 9.67
N GLN A 191 -3.34 -18.36 9.56
CA GLN A 191 -4.31 -19.39 9.98
C GLN A 191 -4.08 -20.73 9.27
N LYS A 192 -3.80 -20.70 7.95
CA LYS A 192 -3.49 -21.92 7.20
C LYS A 192 -2.16 -22.55 7.65
N MET A 193 -1.12 -21.76 7.88
CA MET A 193 0.17 -22.24 8.37
C MET A 193 0.02 -22.90 9.74
N HIS A 194 -0.69 -22.27 10.67
CA HIS A 194 -0.96 -22.84 12.00
C HIS A 194 -1.76 -24.16 11.90
N PHE A 195 -2.75 -24.23 11.00
CA PHE A 195 -3.49 -25.48 10.75
C PHE A 195 -2.59 -26.61 10.24
N MET A 196 -1.54 -26.27 9.49
CA MET A 196 -0.52 -27.23 9.01
C MET A 196 0.55 -27.54 10.07
N GLY A 197 0.47 -26.98 11.28
CA GLY A 197 1.49 -27.17 12.32
C GLY A 197 2.76 -26.35 12.09
N ILE A 198 2.70 -25.30 11.28
CA ILE A 198 3.85 -24.42 10.97
C ILE A 198 3.72 -23.16 11.82
N PHE A 199 4.63 -22.99 12.80
CA PHE A 199 4.62 -21.88 13.75
C PHE A 199 5.85 -20.97 13.62
N ASN A 200 6.94 -21.48 13.06
CA ASN A 200 8.20 -20.78 12.88
C ASN A 200 8.91 -21.19 11.58
N GLY A 201 10.02 -20.52 11.28
CA GLY A 201 10.78 -20.82 10.07
C GLY A 201 11.40 -22.22 10.04
N ALA A 202 11.70 -22.83 11.21
CA ALA A 202 12.19 -24.20 11.28
C ALA A 202 11.10 -25.20 10.84
N ASP A 203 9.85 -24.96 11.26
CA ASP A 203 8.73 -25.81 10.82
C ASP A 203 8.45 -25.62 9.34
N LEU A 204 8.45 -24.35 8.86
CA LEU A 204 8.25 -24.04 7.44
C LEU A 204 9.30 -24.71 6.55
N ARG A 205 10.56 -24.80 7.00
CA ARG A 205 11.67 -25.44 6.27
C ARG A 205 11.49 -26.95 6.09
N LYS A 206 10.74 -27.61 6.97
CA LYS A 206 10.47 -29.07 6.88
C LYS A 206 9.44 -29.39 5.80
N VAL A 207 8.64 -28.42 5.36
CA VAL A 207 7.59 -28.65 4.36
C VAL A 207 8.18 -28.63 2.96
N SER A 208 7.73 -29.56 2.10
CA SER A 208 8.17 -29.59 0.70
C SER A 208 7.63 -28.43 -0.10
N GLU A 209 8.32 -28.06 -1.17
CA GLU A 209 7.92 -26.98 -2.05
C GLU A 209 6.57 -27.28 -2.71
N GLU A 210 6.36 -28.50 -3.18
CA GLU A 210 5.12 -28.96 -3.81
C GLU A 210 3.92 -28.75 -2.89
N HIS A 211 4.06 -29.11 -1.61
CA HIS A 211 2.98 -28.93 -0.65
C HIS A 211 2.71 -27.47 -0.31
N LEU A 212 3.74 -26.63 -0.21
CA LEU A 212 3.56 -25.20 -0.05
C LEU A 212 2.89 -24.56 -1.27
N VAL A 213 3.23 -25.00 -2.48
CA VAL A 213 2.61 -24.50 -3.72
C VAL A 213 1.16 -24.95 -3.82
N GLU A 214 0.83 -26.17 -3.44
CA GLU A 214 -0.55 -26.68 -3.37
C GLU A 214 -1.40 -25.80 -2.45
N MET A 215 -0.88 -25.45 -1.27
CA MET A 215 -1.62 -24.71 -0.22
C MET A 215 -1.68 -23.19 -0.45
N PHE A 216 -0.63 -22.61 -1.03
CA PHE A 216 -0.44 -21.15 -1.12
C PHE A 216 -0.26 -20.64 -2.54
N GLY A 217 -0.32 -21.50 -3.55
CA GLY A 217 -0.09 -21.14 -4.95
C GLY A 217 1.32 -20.57 -5.15
N LYS A 218 1.44 -19.53 -5.96
CA LYS A 218 2.74 -18.88 -6.25
C LYS A 218 3.49 -18.41 -5.01
N ALA A 219 2.78 -18.09 -3.93
CA ALA A 219 3.42 -17.68 -2.67
C ALA A 219 4.14 -18.86 -1.99
N GLY A 220 3.76 -20.10 -2.30
CA GLY A 220 4.42 -21.30 -1.78
C GLY A 220 5.90 -21.38 -2.13
N HIS A 221 6.28 -21.05 -3.38
CA HIS A 221 7.68 -20.96 -3.81
C HIS A 221 8.45 -19.94 -2.96
N ILE A 222 7.84 -18.76 -2.76
CA ILE A 222 8.46 -17.67 -1.98
C ILE A 222 8.68 -18.10 -0.53
N PHE A 223 7.71 -18.74 0.10
CA PHE A 223 7.83 -19.23 1.47
C PHE A 223 8.86 -20.34 1.61
N TYR A 224 8.95 -21.23 0.61
CA TYR A 224 9.96 -22.27 0.56
C TYR A 224 11.37 -21.70 0.52
N ASP A 225 11.60 -20.70 -0.35
CA ASP A 225 12.89 -20.01 -0.49
C ASP A 225 13.23 -19.21 0.77
N PHE A 226 12.28 -18.45 1.31
CA PHE A 226 12.47 -17.66 2.52
C PHE A 226 12.89 -18.51 3.73
N ALA A 227 12.27 -19.68 3.93
CA ALA A 227 12.66 -20.59 5.00
C ALA A 227 14.10 -21.09 4.87
N ARG A 228 14.70 -21.00 3.68
CA ARG A 228 16.08 -21.39 3.37
C ARG A 228 17.04 -20.20 3.23
N GLY A 229 16.55 -18.99 3.53
CA GLY A 229 17.34 -17.77 3.43
C GLY A 229 17.61 -17.31 2.01
N ILE A 230 16.81 -17.78 1.05
CA ILE A 230 16.94 -17.45 -0.37
C ILE A 230 15.94 -16.36 -0.74
N ASP A 231 16.45 -15.24 -1.25
CA ASP A 231 15.65 -14.20 -1.90
C ASP A 231 16.52 -13.46 -2.93
N GLU A 232 16.46 -13.93 -4.16
CA GLU A 232 17.27 -13.40 -5.26
C GLU A 232 16.64 -12.16 -5.93
N ARG A 233 15.44 -11.74 -5.50
CA ARG A 233 14.75 -10.59 -6.11
C ARG A 233 15.63 -9.35 -6.03
N PRO A 234 15.87 -8.67 -7.18
CA PRO A 234 16.64 -7.43 -7.18
C PRO A 234 15.84 -6.28 -6.54
N VAL A 235 16.53 -5.19 -6.19
CA VAL A 235 15.91 -3.91 -5.87
C VAL A 235 15.43 -3.29 -7.17
N ILE A 236 14.12 -3.06 -7.29
CA ILE A 236 13.44 -2.59 -8.51
C ILE A 236 13.19 -1.09 -8.39
N THR A 237 13.91 -0.30 -9.15
CA THR A 237 13.84 1.17 -9.11
C THR A 237 12.59 1.76 -9.76
N TYR A 238 11.96 1.02 -10.66
CA TYR A 238 10.77 1.45 -11.40
C TYR A 238 9.74 0.33 -11.50
N ARG A 239 8.51 0.65 -11.15
CA ARG A 239 7.36 -0.24 -11.38
C ARG A 239 6.36 0.45 -12.29
N GLU A 240 6.03 -0.19 -13.40
CA GLU A 240 4.95 0.28 -14.25
C GLU A 240 3.62 0.25 -13.47
N ARG A 241 2.89 1.36 -13.53
CA ARG A 241 1.57 1.45 -12.91
C ARG A 241 0.57 0.59 -13.67
N LYS A 242 -0.09 -0.35 -12.99
CA LYS A 242 -1.04 -1.29 -13.58
C LYS A 242 -2.48 -0.79 -13.57
N SER A 243 -2.81 0.16 -12.69
CA SER A 243 -4.16 0.72 -12.57
C SER A 243 -4.15 2.08 -11.87
N VAL A 244 -5.20 2.85 -12.10
CA VAL A 244 -5.55 4.05 -11.35
C VAL A 244 -7.00 3.91 -10.91
N GLY A 245 -7.29 4.21 -9.64
CA GLY A 245 -8.64 4.11 -9.11
C GLY A 245 -8.87 4.99 -7.91
N CYS A 246 -10.13 5.16 -7.56
CA CYS A 246 -10.61 5.80 -6.35
C CYS A 246 -11.75 4.98 -5.77
N GLU A 247 -11.93 5.05 -4.46
CA GLU A 247 -13.06 4.44 -3.77
C GLU A 247 -13.40 5.25 -2.52
N GLN A 248 -14.68 5.28 -2.20
CA GLN A 248 -15.20 5.99 -1.05
C GLN A 248 -16.09 5.09 -0.22
N THR A 249 -15.83 5.05 1.09
CA THR A 249 -16.76 4.50 2.08
C THR A 249 -17.70 5.61 2.51
N PHE A 250 -19.01 5.39 2.40
CA PHE A 250 -20.01 6.38 2.78
C PHE A 250 -20.15 6.47 4.30
N LEU A 251 -20.52 7.64 4.81
CA LEU A 251 -20.80 7.80 6.25
C LEU A 251 -22.05 7.00 6.68
N GLU A 252 -23.05 6.95 5.81
CA GLU A 252 -24.23 6.10 5.93
C GLU A 252 -24.35 5.26 4.69
N ASP A 253 -24.88 4.03 4.84
CA ASP A 253 -25.05 3.15 3.68
C ASP A 253 -26.17 3.67 2.78
N ILE A 254 -25.94 3.65 1.48
CA ILE A 254 -26.87 4.21 0.49
C ILE A 254 -27.58 3.11 -0.31
N TYR A 255 -28.87 3.31 -0.59
CA TYR A 255 -29.68 2.39 -1.39
C TYR A 255 -30.64 3.10 -2.33
N LEU A 256 -30.87 4.40 -2.15
CA LEU A 256 -31.71 5.19 -3.06
C LEU A 256 -30.97 5.36 -4.37
N LYS A 257 -31.63 5.02 -5.47
CA LYS A 257 -31.07 5.07 -6.83
C LYS A 257 -30.44 6.42 -7.14
N THR A 258 -31.10 7.51 -6.79
CA THR A 258 -30.61 8.89 -6.98
C THR A 258 -29.32 9.13 -6.20
N ALA A 259 -29.24 8.73 -4.93
CA ALA A 259 -28.02 8.88 -4.13
C ALA A 259 -26.86 8.06 -4.70
N VAL A 260 -27.10 6.81 -5.10
CA VAL A 260 -26.07 5.95 -5.70
C VAL A 260 -25.55 6.51 -7.02
N ILE A 261 -26.41 7.10 -7.85
CA ILE A 261 -26.01 7.73 -9.12
C ILE A 261 -25.19 8.99 -8.87
N ILE A 262 -25.54 9.81 -7.89
CA ILE A 262 -24.79 11.01 -7.54
C ILE A 262 -23.38 10.61 -7.07
N GLU A 263 -23.27 9.62 -6.18
CA GLU A 263 -21.97 9.16 -5.69
C GLU A 263 -21.14 8.46 -6.77
N LEU A 264 -21.78 7.73 -7.70
CA LEU A 264 -21.11 7.21 -8.89
C LEU A 264 -20.53 8.34 -9.75
N TYR A 265 -21.28 9.42 -9.93
CA TYR A 265 -20.83 10.58 -10.69
C TYR A 265 -19.62 11.26 -10.03
N HIS A 266 -19.66 11.49 -8.71
CA HIS A 266 -18.53 12.03 -7.96
C HIS A 266 -17.30 11.13 -8.09
N THR A 267 -17.48 9.80 -8.00
CA THR A 267 -16.39 8.83 -8.18
C THR A 267 -15.81 8.89 -9.59
N VAL A 268 -16.64 9.11 -10.63
CA VAL A 268 -16.15 9.30 -12.01
C VAL A 268 -15.30 10.57 -12.12
N LEU A 269 -15.73 11.68 -11.53
CA LEU A 269 -14.97 12.94 -11.56
C LEU A 269 -13.62 12.78 -10.87
N GLU A 270 -13.59 12.19 -9.69
CA GLU A 270 -12.35 11.91 -8.97
C GLU A 270 -11.42 10.97 -9.74
N LEU A 271 -11.97 9.94 -10.37
CA LEU A 271 -11.19 9.03 -11.22
C LEU A 271 -10.53 9.76 -12.38
N LEU A 272 -11.27 10.67 -13.04
CA LEU A 272 -10.74 11.48 -14.15
C LEU A 272 -9.58 12.39 -13.70
N GLU A 273 -9.69 13.03 -12.56
CA GLU A 273 -8.60 13.84 -11.99
C GLU A 273 -7.35 12.98 -11.73
N ARG A 274 -7.53 11.79 -11.15
CA ARG A 274 -6.42 10.86 -10.91
C ARG A 274 -5.78 10.33 -12.19
N ILE A 275 -6.57 10.04 -13.23
CA ILE A 275 -6.09 9.66 -14.55
C ILE A 275 -5.28 10.81 -15.16
N ALA A 276 -5.81 12.03 -15.15
CA ALA A 276 -5.12 13.20 -15.69
C ALA A 276 -3.79 13.48 -14.96
N LYS A 277 -3.79 13.43 -13.61
CA LYS A 277 -2.59 13.62 -12.79
C LYS A 277 -1.51 12.55 -13.02
N SER A 278 -1.92 11.30 -13.28
CA SER A 278 -1.00 10.18 -13.46
C SER A 278 -0.56 9.96 -14.91
N GLY A 279 -1.27 10.50 -15.88
CA GLY A 279 -1.09 10.21 -17.30
C GLY A 279 -1.38 8.75 -17.67
N PHE A 280 -2.16 8.02 -16.84
CA PHE A 280 -2.43 6.60 -17.04
C PHE A 280 -3.40 6.36 -18.20
N GLU A 281 -3.04 5.44 -19.09
CA GLU A 281 -3.82 5.08 -20.27
C GLU A 281 -4.30 3.63 -20.18
N GLY A 282 -5.48 3.42 -19.62
CA GLY A 282 -6.07 2.09 -19.48
C GLY A 282 -7.35 1.93 -20.28
N ARG A 283 -7.77 0.68 -20.48
CA ARG A 283 -8.89 0.29 -21.36
C ARG A 283 -9.97 -0.51 -20.66
N THR A 284 -9.73 -0.91 -19.41
CA THR A 284 -10.68 -1.70 -18.62
C THR A 284 -11.18 -0.88 -17.47
N LEU A 285 -12.48 -0.56 -17.45
CA LEU A 285 -13.15 0.04 -16.30
C LEU A 285 -13.67 -1.06 -15.37
N THR A 286 -13.38 -0.94 -14.09
CA THR A 286 -13.88 -1.84 -13.04
C THR A 286 -14.65 -1.02 -12.01
N LEU A 287 -15.90 -1.39 -11.79
CA LEU A 287 -16.73 -0.96 -10.67
C LEU A 287 -16.53 -1.92 -9.51
N LYS A 288 -16.28 -1.39 -8.33
CA LYS A 288 -16.22 -2.11 -7.05
C LYS A 288 -17.36 -1.62 -6.17
N VAL A 289 -18.14 -2.55 -5.64
CA VAL A 289 -19.19 -2.26 -4.66
C VAL A 289 -19.00 -3.15 -3.45
N LYS A 290 -19.03 -2.56 -2.28
CA LYS A 290 -19.07 -3.27 -1.00
C LYS A 290 -20.38 -2.93 -0.29
N PHE A 291 -21.05 -3.93 0.22
CA PHE A 291 -22.33 -3.78 0.91
C PHE A 291 -22.18 -3.64 2.43
N ALA A 292 -23.25 -3.35 3.13
CA ALA A 292 -23.28 -3.16 4.59
C ALA A 292 -22.82 -4.40 5.38
N ASP A 293 -23.03 -5.60 4.84
CA ASP A 293 -22.56 -6.88 5.40
C ASP A 293 -21.07 -7.16 5.08
N PHE A 294 -20.37 -6.20 4.48
CA PHE A 294 -18.98 -6.30 4.01
C PHE A 294 -18.73 -7.29 2.86
N THR A 295 -19.78 -7.90 2.28
CA THR A 295 -19.63 -8.60 1.01
C THR A 295 -19.23 -7.62 -0.08
N GLN A 296 -18.40 -8.08 -1.02
CA GLN A 296 -17.83 -7.23 -2.07
C GLN A 296 -17.98 -7.89 -3.42
N ILE A 297 -18.42 -7.12 -4.38
CA ILE A 297 -18.47 -7.52 -5.79
C ILE A 297 -17.69 -6.56 -6.66
N THR A 298 -17.21 -7.04 -7.79
CA THR A 298 -16.62 -6.25 -8.86
C THR A 298 -17.29 -6.58 -10.18
N ARG A 299 -17.41 -5.57 -11.05
CA ARG A 299 -17.86 -5.71 -12.45
C ARG A 299 -16.91 -4.95 -13.34
N SER A 300 -16.49 -5.55 -14.43
CA SER A 300 -15.50 -4.94 -15.34
C SER A 300 -15.98 -4.96 -16.77
N ILE A 301 -15.56 -3.95 -17.54
CA ILE A 301 -15.77 -3.86 -18.98
C ILE A 301 -14.52 -3.32 -19.64
N SER A 302 -14.08 -4.00 -20.70
CA SER A 302 -12.94 -3.57 -21.51
C SER A 302 -13.41 -2.92 -22.80
N GLN A 303 -12.65 -1.94 -23.26
CA GLN A 303 -12.86 -1.21 -24.52
C GLN A 303 -11.58 -1.27 -25.35
N GLU A 304 -11.71 -1.09 -26.66
CA GLU A 304 -10.55 -0.91 -27.54
C GLU A 304 -9.92 0.47 -27.34
N LYS A 305 -10.74 1.47 -27.03
CA LYS A 305 -10.36 2.86 -26.81
C LYS A 305 -9.85 3.08 -25.38
N VAL A 306 -8.86 3.96 -25.24
CA VAL A 306 -8.38 4.43 -23.94
C VAL A 306 -9.43 5.27 -23.23
N LEU A 307 -9.61 5.01 -21.94
CA LEU A 307 -10.61 5.66 -21.09
C LEU A 307 -10.00 6.93 -20.44
N LYS A 308 -10.24 8.10 -21.05
CA LYS A 308 -9.65 9.38 -20.60
C LYS A 308 -10.66 10.46 -20.26
N LYS A 309 -11.86 10.41 -20.81
CA LYS A 309 -12.87 11.47 -20.71
C LYS A 309 -14.11 10.98 -19.96
N LYS A 310 -14.89 11.94 -19.45
CA LYS A 310 -16.16 11.67 -18.79
C LYS A 310 -17.09 10.83 -19.69
N ASP A 311 -17.19 11.18 -20.97
CA ASP A 311 -18.05 10.50 -21.94
C ASP A 311 -17.57 9.07 -22.26
N ASP A 312 -16.32 8.76 -22.00
CA ASP A 312 -15.80 7.38 -22.12
C ASP A 312 -16.16 6.55 -20.88
N ILE A 313 -16.14 7.14 -19.68
CA ILE A 313 -16.21 6.43 -18.39
C ILE A 313 -17.63 6.38 -17.83
N LEU A 314 -18.36 7.51 -17.82
CA LEU A 314 -19.68 7.59 -17.16
C LEU A 314 -20.72 6.62 -17.75
N PRO A 315 -20.89 6.48 -19.07
CA PRO A 315 -21.83 5.50 -19.63
C PRO A 315 -21.48 4.05 -19.25
N LEU A 316 -20.18 3.73 -19.22
CA LEU A 316 -19.71 2.39 -18.82
C LEU A 316 -19.93 2.15 -17.33
N ALA A 317 -19.65 3.14 -16.47
CA ALA A 317 -19.87 3.05 -15.03
C ALA A 317 -21.36 2.81 -14.72
N LYS A 318 -22.25 3.55 -15.37
CA LYS A 318 -23.70 3.35 -15.31
C LYS A 318 -24.12 1.94 -15.75
N ARG A 319 -23.56 1.44 -16.87
CA ARG A 319 -23.82 0.09 -17.38
C ARG A 319 -23.36 -0.99 -16.38
N LEU A 320 -22.21 -0.80 -15.74
CA LEU A 320 -21.71 -1.72 -14.72
C LEU A 320 -22.59 -1.68 -13.46
N LEU A 321 -23.04 -0.49 -13.04
CA LEU A 321 -23.93 -0.34 -11.88
C LEU A 321 -25.28 -1.03 -12.10
N LYS A 322 -25.84 -1.04 -13.32
CA LYS A 322 -27.09 -1.77 -13.65
C LYS A 322 -26.98 -3.31 -13.43
N GLN A 323 -25.77 -3.85 -13.30
CA GLN A 323 -25.52 -5.27 -13.00
C GLN A 323 -25.38 -5.56 -11.50
N VAL A 324 -25.66 -4.57 -10.66
CA VAL A 324 -25.52 -4.66 -9.20
C VAL A 324 -26.90 -4.52 -8.58
N ASP A 325 -27.31 -5.56 -7.86
CA ASP A 325 -28.53 -5.54 -7.08
C ASP A 325 -28.27 -4.92 -5.71
N TYR A 326 -28.96 -3.83 -5.40
CA TYR A 326 -28.91 -3.18 -4.09
C TYR A 326 -30.31 -2.67 -3.70
N SER A 327 -30.55 -2.61 -2.40
CA SER A 327 -31.83 -2.20 -1.84
C SER A 327 -31.66 -1.70 -0.40
N SER A 328 -32.76 -1.29 0.25
CA SER A 328 -32.74 -0.97 1.68
C SER A 328 -32.34 -2.15 2.57
N ALA A 329 -32.58 -3.38 2.13
CA ALA A 329 -32.14 -4.59 2.84
C ALA A 329 -30.68 -4.96 2.54
N HIS A 330 -30.11 -4.46 1.44
CA HIS A 330 -28.73 -4.72 1.00
C HIS A 330 -28.09 -3.43 0.47
N PRO A 331 -27.89 -2.43 1.35
CA PRO A 331 -27.40 -1.12 0.93
C PRO A 331 -25.90 -1.12 0.67
N ILE A 332 -25.47 -0.14 -0.13
CA ILE A 332 -24.07 0.04 -0.54
C ILE A 332 -23.32 0.79 0.57
N HIS A 333 -22.24 0.18 1.05
CA HIS A 333 -21.30 0.72 2.03
C HIS A 333 -20.15 1.50 1.40
N LEU A 334 -19.64 0.99 0.26
CA LEU A 334 -18.51 1.58 -0.47
C LEU A 334 -18.74 1.43 -1.97
N LEU A 335 -18.36 2.45 -2.70
CA LEU A 335 -18.31 2.45 -4.15
C LEU A 335 -16.94 2.91 -4.64
N GLY A 336 -16.41 2.24 -5.65
CA GLY A 336 -15.14 2.60 -6.26
C GLY A 336 -15.09 2.29 -7.74
N LEU A 337 -14.27 3.06 -8.45
CA LEU A 337 -13.97 2.87 -9.86
C LEU A 337 -12.46 2.78 -10.06
N SER A 338 -12.02 1.93 -10.97
CA SER A 338 -10.62 1.88 -11.38
C SER A 338 -10.49 1.61 -12.88
N VAL A 339 -9.45 2.18 -13.47
CA VAL A 339 -9.05 1.89 -14.85
C VAL A 339 -7.74 1.11 -14.82
N SER A 340 -7.69 0.04 -15.58
CA SER A 340 -6.54 -0.87 -15.69
C SER A 340 -6.29 -1.28 -17.14
N ASN A 341 -5.39 -2.24 -17.37
CA ASN A 341 -5.04 -2.71 -18.71
C ASN A 341 -4.48 -1.58 -19.57
N ALA A 342 -3.28 -1.12 -19.21
CA ALA A 342 -2.57 -0.07 -19.97
C ALA A 342 -2.34 -0.53 -21.41
N SER A 343 -2.46 0.42 -22.34
CA SER A 343 -2.15 0.17 -23.73
C SER A 343 -0.68 -0.19 -23.92
N SER A 344 -0.38 -1.22 -24.72
CA SER A 344 0.98 -1.48 -25.20
C SER A 344 1.50 -0.28 -26.02
N GLU A 345 2.83 -0.16 -26.18
CA GLU A 345 3.41 0.93 -26.99
C GLU A 345 2.89 0.96 -28.43
N GLU A 346 2.60 -0.22 -29.00
CA GLU A 346 2.00 -0.36 -30.35
C GLU A 346 0.59 0.21 -30.42
N ALA A 347 -0.22 -0.02 -29.39
CA ALA A 347 -1.56 0.55 -29.31
C ALA A 347 -1.54 2.08 -29.05
N ARG A 348 -0.51 2.61 -28.34
CA ARG A 348 -0.30 4.07 -28.17
C ARG A 348 0.01 4.78 -29.48
N LYS A 349 0.72 4.13 -30.42
CA LYS A 349 0.98 4.67 -31.76
C LYS A 349 -0.30 4.74 -32.60
N GLN A 350 -1.10 3.68 -32.60
CA GLN A 350 -2.38 3.63 -33.32
C GLN A 350 -3.41 4.67 -32.79
N ASP A 351 -3.49 4.88 -31.48
CA ASP A 351 -4.40 5.89 -30.91
C ASP A 351 -3.97 7.32 -31.25
N LYS A 352 -2.68 7.61 -31.44
CA LYS A 352 -2.19 8.92 -31.90
C LYS A 352 -2.54 9.21 -33.36
N GLU A 353 -2.49 8.21 -34.21
CA GLU A 353 -2.86 8.33 -35.61
C GLU A 353 -4.38 8.54 -35.79
N ASN A 354 -5.21 7.93 -34.96
CA ASN A 354 -6.67 8.05 -34.99
C ASN A 354 -7.20 9.33 -34.30
N SER A 355 -6.39 10.06 -33.53
CA SER A 355 -6.84 11.24 -32.75
C SER A 355 -6.87 12.57 -33.50
N SER A 356 -6.69 12.56 -34.84
CA SER A 356 -6.80 13.78 -35.69
C SER A 356 -8.23 14.30 -35.92
N PHE A 357 -9.25 13.65 -35.34
CA PHE A 357 -10.63 14.08 -35.42
C PHE A 357 -11.02 14.96 -34.22
N LYS A 358 -11.33 16.23 -34.45
CA LYS A 358 -11.88 17.15 -33.42
C LYS A 358 -13.38 16.87 -33.24
N PRO A 359 -13.88 16.48 -32.07
CA PRO A 359 -15.31 16.43 -31.80
C PRO A 359 -15.83 17.81 -31.38
N GLU A 360 -16.95 18.24 -31.96
CA GLU A 360 -17.77 19.36 -31.49
C GLU A 360 -18.40 18.98 -30.12
N TYR A 361 -18.28 19.89 -29.15
CA TYR A 361 -18.91 19.73 -27.84
C TYR A 361 -20.40 20.03 -27.92
N LYS A 362 -21.27 19.08 -27.52
CA LYS A 362 -22.63 19.34 -27.04
C LYS A 362 -22.65 19.12 -25.51
N GLU A 363 -23.08 20.13 -24.78
CA GLU A 363 -23.49 19.97 -23.39
C GLU A 363 -24.65 18.98 -23.33
N LEU A 364 -24.46 17.85 -22.63
CA LEU A 364 -25.53 16.91 -22.36
C LEU A 364 -26.13 17.31 -21.00
N GLU A 365 -27.32 17.86 -21.00
CA GLU A 365 -28.18 17.96 -19.83
C GLU A 365 -28.45 16.56 -19.29
N LEU A 366 -28.45 16.41 -17.97
CA LEU A 366 -28.78 15.16 -17.28
C LEU A 366 -30.29 14.92 -17.39
N GLU A 367 -30.74 14.23 -18.43
CA GLU A 367 -32.11 13.75 -18.54
C GLU A 367 -32.25 12.51 -17.64
N PHE A 368 -33.06 12.63 -16.60
CA PHE A 368 -33.35 11.55 -15.63
C PHE A 368 -34.34 10.51 -16.17
N GLU A 369 -34.92 10.73 -17.36
CA GLU A 369 -35.96 9.88 -17.95
C GLU A 369 -35.46 8.52 -18.46
N ASP A 370 -34.17 8.35 -18.72
CA ASP A 370 -33.60 7.09 -19.22
C ASP A 370 -33.41 5.96 -18.17
N TRP A 371 -34.08 6.09 -16.99
CA TRP A 371 -33.82 5.21 -15.86
C TRP A 371 -35.05 4.42 -15.37
N GLU A 372 -36.18 4.40 -16.10
CA GLU A 372 -37.31 3.52 -15.81
C GLU A 372 -37.09 2.06 -16.22
#